data_6026dbf143191506f39b3f96babcc984
#
_entry.id   6026dbf143191506f39b3f96babcc984
#
_cell.length_a   1.000
_cell.length_b   1.000
_cell.length_c   1.000
_cell.angle_alpha   90.00
_cell.angle_beta   90.00
_cell.angle_gamma   90.00
#
_symmetry.space_group_name_H-M   'P 1'
#
loop_
_entity.id
_entity.type
_entity.pdbx_description
1 polymer ?
#
loop_
_entity_poly.entity_id
_entity_poly.type
_entity_poly.pdbx_seq_one_letter_code
_entity_poly.pdbx_strand_id
1 'polypeptide(L)'
;FSLAADGTVPDAENLDELFQILHDYIPAPKGDAAAPLQAHVTNLDASPYLGRLALCRVVSGELTKGQTVAWCKRDGSVQNVKLSELLMTEALERVPAEKAGPGDIVAIAGIPEITIGETLSDPENPVPLPLIHVDEPSMSMTIGINTSPLSGRSGDKLTARLLKARLDQELVGNVSIKVADTDRPDMWEVQGR
;
A
#
# COMPACT_ATOMS: atom_id res chain seq x y z
N PHE A 1 -34.60 9.07 4.42
CA PHE A 1 -34.99 8.56 5.75
C PHE A 1 -36.01 9.53 6.36
N SER A 2 -37.27 9.16 6.39
CA SER A 2 -38.25 9.85 7.23
C SER A 2 -38.46 9.02 8.50
N LEU A 3 -38.20 9.60 9.66
CA LEU A 3 -38.58 9.00 10.92
C LEU A 3 -40.08 8.86 10.96
N ALA A 4 -40.60 7.78 11.55
CA ALA A 4 -42.01 7.66 11.88
C ALA A 4 -42.44 8.80 12.81
N ALA A 5 -43.74 9.13 12.89
CA ALA A 5 -44.25 10.24 13.70
C ALA A 5 -43.92 10.13 15.20
N ASP A 6 -43.62 8.92 15.66
CA ASP A 6 -43.18 8.61 17.04
C ASP A 6 -41.64 8.66 17.21
N GLY A 7 -40.86 9.04 16.18
CA GLY A 7 -39.43 9.12 16.23
C GLY A 7 -38.70 7.77 16.03
N THR A 8 -39.40 6.69 15.76
CA THR A 8 -38.81 5.39 15.48
C THR A 8 -38.32 5.30 14.03
N VAL A 9 -37.28 4.52 13.84
CA VAL A 9 -36.81 4.16 12.49
C VAL A 9 -37.70 3.05 11.96
N PRO A 10 -38.41 3.23 10.82
CA PRO A 10 -39.18 2.15 10.23
C PRO A 10 -38.31 0.92 9.94
N ASP A 11 -38.82 -0.25 10.26
CA ASP A 11 -38.19 -1.50 9.84
C ASP A 11 -38.16 -1.53 8.31
N ALA A 12 -36.97 -1.53 7.74
CA ALA A 12 -36.78 -1.68 6.30
C ALA A 12 -36.59 -3.17 5.97
N GLU A 13 -37.29 -3.66 4.96
CA GLU A 13 -37.17 -5.05 4.52
C GLU A 13 -35.80 -5.32 3.85
N ASN A 14 -35.09 -4.27 3.42
CA ASN A 14 -33.81 -4.35 2.72
C ASN A 14 -32.97 -3.07 2.92
N LEU A 15 -31.79 -3.03 2.31
CA LEU A 15 -30.85 -1.90 2.32
C LEU A 15 -30.91 -1.02 1.08
N ASP A 16 -31.94 -1.12 0.27
CA ASP A 16 -32.03 -0.42 -1.03
C ASP A 16 -31.95 1.10 -0.87
N GLU A 17 -32.61 1.67 0.16
CA GLU A 17 -32.54 3.11 0.43
C GLU A 17 -31.10 3.55 0.79
N LEU A 18 -30.35 2.73 1.54
CA LEU A 18 -28.96 3.00 1.85
C LEU A 18 -28.11 2.97 0.59
N PHE A 19 -28.30 1.96 -0.26
CA PHE A 19 -27.58 1.87 -1.53
C PHE A 19 -27.93 3.01 -2.48
N GLN A 20 -29.17 3.46 -2.51
CA GLN A 20 -29.57 4.61 -3.30
C GLN A 20 -28.90 5.89 -2.81
N ILE A 21 -28.85 6.11 -1.50
CA ILE A 21 -28.13 7.25 -0.92
C ILE A 21 -26.65 7.21 -1.26
N LEU A 22 -26.01 6.05 -1.15
CA LEU A 22 -24.59 5.88 -1.52
C LEU A 22 -24.38 6.21 -3.00
N HIS A 23 -25.23 5.71 -3.88
CA HIS A 23 -25.17 5.98 -5.31
C HIS A 23 -25.34 7.48 -5.65
N ASP A 24 -26.24 8.17 -4.97
CA ASP A 24 -26.57 9.57 -5.26
C ASP A 24 -25.52 10.55 -4.67
N TYR A 25 -24.90 10.20 -3.54
CA TYR A 25 -23.98 11.09 -2.83
C TYR A 25 -22.50 10.79 -3.11
N ILE A 26 -22.12 9.58 -3.49
CA ILE A 26 -20.73 9.23 -3.79
C ILE A 26 -20.50 9.38 -5.29
N PRO A 27 -19.72 10.39 -5.74
CA PRO A 27 -19.46 10.56 -7.15
C PRO A 27 -18.63 9.40 -7.71
N ALA A 28 -18.93 9.01 -8.95
CA ALA A 28 -18.10 8.05 -9.68
C ALA A 28 -16.64 8.55 -9.80
N PRO A 29 -15.65 7.64 -9.87
CA PRO A 29 -14.27 8.01 -10.13
C PRO A 29 -14.15 8.88 -11.38
N LYS A 30 -13.35 9.94 -11.29
CA LYS A 30 -13.05 10.81 -12.44
C LYS A 30 -11.75 10.33 -13.06
N GLY A 31 -11.73 10.11 -14.36
CA GLY A 31 -10.54 9.72 -15.12
C GLY A 31 -10.91 9.32 -16.53
N ASP A 32 -9.95 9.42 -17.43
CA ASP A 32 -10.11 9.05 -18.83
C ASP A 32 -9.25 7.80 -19.10
N ALA A 33 -9.89 6.71 -19.47
CA ALA A 33 -9.22 5.45 -19.81
C ALA A 33 -8.40 5.54 -21.11
N ALA A 34 -8.74 6.48 -22.00
CA ALA A 34 -8.01 6.70 -23.24
C ALA A 34 -6.80 7.66 -23.07
N ALA A 35 -6.66 8.31 -21.91
CA ALA A 35 -5.52 9.17 -21.62
C ALA A 35 -4.25 8.36 -21.32
N PRO A 36 -3.06 8.98 -21.38
CA PRO A 36 -1.83 8.34 -20.94
C PRO A 36 -1.92 7.82 -19.51
N LEU A 37 -1.31 6.67 -19.25
CA LEU A 37 -1.32 6.03 -17.93
C LEU A 37 -0.73 6.93 -16.86
N GLN A 38 -1.44 7.06 -15.76
CA GLN A 38 -0.95 7.55 -14.49
C GLN A 38 -1.55 6.73 -13.35
N ALA A 39 -0.72 6.01 -12.61
CA ALA A 39 -1.12 5.29 -11.42
C ALA A 39 -0.23 5.69 -10.25
N HIS A 40 -0.84 6.04 -9.13
CA HIS A 40 -0.16 6.55 -7.95
C HIS A 40 0.04 5.46 -6.92
N VAL A 41 1.25 5.26 -6.47
CA VAL A 41 1.57 4.32 -5.38
C VAL A 41 1.16 4.95 -4.05
N THR A 42 0.10 4.41 -3.45
CA THR A 42 -0.49 4.96 -2.22
C THR A 42 -0.11 4.17 -0.98
N ASN A 43 0.21 2.89 -1.14
CA ASN A 43 0.61 2.02 -0.04
C ASN A 43 1.50 0.87 -0.55
N LEU A 44 2.14 0.17 0.39
CA LEU A 44 2.95 -1.01 0.12
C LEU A 44 2.45 -2.20 0.93
N ASP A 45 2.67 -3.38 0.38
CA ASP A 45 2.40 -4.65 1.06
C ASP A 45 3.45 -5.69 0.68
N ALA A 46 3.41 -6.84 1.31
CA ALA A 46 4.32 -7.96 1.03
C ALA A 46 3.55 -9.25 0.83
N SER A 47 3.91 -9.96 -0.23
CA SER A 47 3.47 -11.33 -0.46
C SER A 47 4.65 -12.29 -0.24
N PRO A 48 4.46 -13.42 0.46
CA PRO A 48 5.50 -14.44 0.58
C PRO A 48 5.99 -15.01 -0.76
N TYR A 49 5.14 -14.92 -1.80
CA TYR A 49 5.41 -15.50 -3.12
C TYR A 49 5.82 -14.47 -4.16
N LEU A 50 5.24 -13.28 -4.11
CA LEU A 50 5.45 -12.20 -5.10
C LEU A 50 6.44 -11.13 -4.62
N GLY A 51 6.83 -11.18 -3.35
CA GLY A 51 7.67 -10.15 -2.73
C GLY A 51 6.90 -8.87 -2.45
N ARG A 52 7.52 -7.73 -2.71
CA ARG A 52 6.90 -6.41 -2.50
C ARG A 52 5.76 -6.18 -3.48
N LEU A 53 4.62 -5.75 -2.95
CA LEU A 53 3.45 -5.33 -3.69
C LEU A 53 3.25 -3.83 -3.51
N ALA A 54 3.07 -3.10 -4.61
CA ALA A 54 2.64 -1.71 -4.55
C ALA A 54 1.13 -1.60 -4.75
N LEU A 55 0.45 -0.98 -3.80
CA LEU A 55 -0.96 -0.64 -3.93
C LEU A 55 -1.06 0.69 -4.65
N CYS A 56 -1.64 0.66 -5.85
CA CYS A 56 -1.74 1.81 -6.73
C CYS A 56 -3.20 2.18 -6.97
N ARG A 57 -3.47 3.48 -6.99
CA ARG A 57 -4.71 4.01 -7.54
C ARG A 57 -4.46 4.44 -8.98
N VAL A 58 -5.22 3.91 -9.91
CA VAL A 58 -5.19 4.36 -11.31
C VAL A 58 -5.93 5.70 -11.40
N VAL A 59 -5.24 6.73 -11.90
CA VAL A 59 -5.78 8.09 -12.03
C VAL A 59 -6.27 8.32 -13.46
N SER A 60 -5.51 7.89 -14.45
CA SER A 60 -5.85 7.96 -15.88
C SER A 60 -5.21 6.81 -16.63
N GLY A 61 -5.71 6.54 -17.83
CA GLY A 61 -5.25 5.44 -18.65
C GLY A 61 -5.64 4.07 -18.09
N GLU A 62 -5.06 3.03 -18.62
CA GLU A 62 -5.29 1.65 -18.19
C GLU A 62 -3.98 0.96 -17.83
N LEU A 63 -4.00 0.17 -16.75
CA LEU A 63 -2.96 -0.78 -16.39
C LEU A 63 -3.32 -2.17 -16.92
N THR A 64 -2.34 -2.86 -17.50
CA THR A 64 -2.53 -4.23 -17.99
C THR A 64 -1.44 -5.13 -17.42
N LYS A 65 -1.77 -6.37 -17.09
CA LYS A 65 -0.81 -7.37 -16.64
C LYS A 65 0.29 -7.56 -17.68
N GLY A 66 1.56 -7.59 -17.24
CA GLY A 66 2.71 -7.77 -18.12
C GLY A 66 3.12 -6.53 -18.94
N GLN A 67 2.43 -5.39 -18.76
CA GLN A 67 2.75 -4.13 -19.43
C GLN A 67 4.10 -3.59 -18.96
N THR A 68 4.82 -2.92 -19.86
CA THR A 68 5.95 -2.07 -19.52
C THR A 68 5.46 -0.67 -19.20
N VAL A 69 5.86 -0.14 -18.06
CA VAL A 69 5.49 1.19 -17.59
C VAL A 69 6.73 2.00 -17.23
N ALA A 70 6.62 3.32 -17.27
CA ALA A 70 7.63 4.21 -16.74
C ALA A 70 7.42 4.37 -15.23
N TRP A 71 8.38 3.93 -14.44
CA TRP A 71 8.45 4.15 -13.02
C TRP A 71 9.14 5.48 -12.73
N CYS A 72 8.36 6.49 -12.35
CA CYS A 72 8.83 7.80 -11.96
C CYS A 72 9.16 7.78 -10.47
N LYS A 73 10.45 7.81 -10.15
CA LYS A 73 10.97 7.71 -8.78
C LYS A 73 10.92 9.04 -8.04
N ARG A 74 11.04 8.96 -6.72
CA ARG A 74 11.05 10.11 -5.82
C ARG A 74 12.19 11.10 -6.09
N ASP A 75 13.34 10.61 -6.57
CA ASP A 75 14.51 11.42 -6.94
C ASP A 75 14.39 12.11 -8.30
N GLY A 76 13.25 11.94 -8.99
CA GLY A 76 13.00 12.47 -10.33
C GLY A 76 13.53 11.61 -11.47
N SER A 77 14.21 10.50 -11.18
CA SER A 77 14.63 9.56 -12.21
C SER A 77 13.45 8.73 -12.74
N VAL A 78 13.53 8.30 -13.98
CA VAL A 78 12.52 7.47 -14.64
C VAL A 78 13.16 6.19 -15.15
N GLN A 79 12.53 5.08 -14.87
CA GLN A 79 13.00 3.76 -15.30
C GLN A 79 11.84 2.97 -15.90
N ASN A 80 12.04 2.38 -17.08
CA ASN A 80 11.06 1.48 -17.66
C ASN A 80 11.15 0.12 -17.00
N VAL A 81 10.00 -0.36 -16.48
CA VAL A 81 9.89 -1.61 -15.76
C VAL A 81 8.69 -2.41 -16.27
N LYS A 82 8.80 -3.74 -16.20
CA LYS A 82 7.72 -4.63 -16.59
C LYS A 82 6.96 -5.11 -15.35
N LEU A 83 5.66 -4.95 -15.35
CA LEU A 83 4.78 -5.47 -14.29
C LEU A 83 4.71 -6.99 -14.41
N SER A 84 4.99 -7.71 -13.33
CA SER A 84 4.88 -9.18 -13.32
C SER A 84 3.46 -9.64 -13.03
N GLU A 85 2.77 -8.99 -12.10
CA GLU A 85 1.41 -9.30 -11.71
C GLU A 85 0.59 -8.04 -11.50
N LEU A 86 -0.71 -8.16 -11.80
CA LEU A 86 -1.76 -7.18 -11.51
C LEU A 86 -2.87 -7.88 -10.74
N LEU A 87 -3.19 -7.40 -9.55
CA LEU A 87 -4.17 -7.99 -8.65
C LEU A 87 -5.22 -6.95 -8.28
N MET A 88 -6.49 -7.31 -8.32
CA MET A 88 -7.60 -6.55 -7.75
C MET A 88 -8.03 -7.15 -6.42
N THR A 89 -8.67 -6.34 -5.59
CA THR A 89 -9.27 -6.84 -4.35
C THR A 89 -10.76 -7.11 -4.59
N GLU A 90 -11.15 -8.37 -4.47
CA GLU A 90 -12.55 -8.78 -4.49
C GLU A 90 -12.93 -9.29 -3.09
N ALA A 91 -13.88 -8.60 -2.45
CA ALA A 91 -14.20 -8.78 -1.05
C ALA A 91 -12.95 -8.63 -0.15
N LEU A 92 -12.40 -9.74 0.37
CA LEU A 92 -11.21 -9.74 1.23
C LEU A 92 -9.99 -10.40 0.58
N GLU A 93 -10.13 -10.88 -0.66
CA GLU A 93 -9.07 -11.61 -1.35
C GLU A 93 -8.51 -10.80 -2.53
N ARG A 94 -7.24 -11.04 -2.83
CA ARG A 94 -6.60 -10.50 -4.03
C ARG A 94 -6.67 -11.52 -5.15
N VAL A 95 -7.34 -11.14 -6.23
CA VAL A 95 -7.50 -11.98 -7.42
C VAL A 95 -6.70 -11.40 -8.58
N PRO A 96 -6.12 -12.25 -9.44
CA PRO A 96 -5.47 -11.79 -10.65
C PRO A 96 -6.43 -11.03 -11.56
N ALA A 97 -5.97 -9.89 -12.08
CA ALA A 97 -6.70 -9.09 -13.04
C ALA A 97 -5.89 -8.90 -14.32
N GLU A 98 -6.57 -8.84 -15.45
CA GLU A 98 -5.92 -8.58 -16.74
C GLU A 98 -5.79 -7.08 -17.02
N LYS A 99 -6.73 -6.28 -16.53
CA LYS A 99 -6.84 -4.83 -16.74
C LYS A 99 -7.37 -4.12 -15.52
N ALA A 100 -6.94 -2.85 -15.37
CA ALA A 100 -7.49 -1.91 -14.39
C ALA A 100 -7.60 -0.51 -15.01
N GLY A 101 -8.68 0.18 -14.73
CA GLY A 101 -9.01 1.50 -15.26
C GLY A 101 -8.99 2.62 -14.21
N PRO A 102 -9.31 3.86 -14.62
CA PRO A 102 -9.33 5.01 -13.72
C PRO A 102 -10.27 4.81 -12.54
N GLY A 103 -9.75 5.06 -11.33
CA GLY A 103 -10.46 4.88 -10.07
C GLY A 103 -10.19 3.54 -9.38
N ASP A 104 -9.72 2.54 -10.11
CA ASP A 104 -9.40 1.24 -9.53
C ASP A 104 -8.19 1.33 -8.58
N ILE A 105 -8.26 0.54 -7.51
CA ILE A 105 -7.15 0.32 -6.57
C ILE A 105 -6.66 -1.10 -6.79
N VAL A 106 -5.41 -1.21 -7.23
CA VAL A 106 -4.78 -2.47 -7.60
C VAL A 106 -3.50 -2.70 -6.86
N ALA A 107 -3.13 -3.96 -6.68
CA ALA A 107 -1.80 -4.34 -6.22
C ALA A 107 -0.97 -4.82 -7.41
N ILE A 108 0.23 -4.29 -7.55
CA ILE A 108 1.17 -4.68 -8.60
C ILE A 108 2.43 -5.30 -8.01
N ALA A 109 3.02 -6.23 -8.75
CA ALA A 109 4.32 -6.80 -8.45
C ALA A 109 5.31 -6.58 -9.61
N GLY A 110 6.60 -6.75 -9.33
CA GLY A 110 7.66 -6.63 -10.33
C GLY A 110 8.64 -5.48 -10.09
N ILE A 111 8.39 -4.65 -9.06
CA ILE A 111 9.25 -3.50 -8.73
C ILE A 111 9.64 -3.58 -7.24
N PRO A 112 10.75 -4.28 -6.90
CA PRO A 112 11.12 -4.53 -5.50
C PRO A 112 11.45 -3.27 -4.68
N GLU A 113 11.91 -2.22 -5.35
CA GLU A 113 12.38 -0.99 -4.70
C GLU A 113 11.33 0.14 -4.70
N ILE A 114 10.14 -0.10 -5.25
CA ILE A 114 9.08 0.91 -5.34
C ILE A 114 8.71 1.43 -3.95
N THR A 115 8.46 2.74 -3.87
CA THR A 115 8.09 3.41 -2.62
C THR A 115 6.78 4.19 -2.75
N ILE A 116 6.20 4.56 -1.59
CA ILE A 116 4.96 5.35 -1.56
C ILE A 116 5.20 6.75 -2.15
N GLY A 117 4.21 7.22 -2.90
CA GLY A 117 4.24 8.53 -3.57
C GLY A 117 4.88 8.51 -4.94
N GLU A 118 5.45 7.39 -5.36
CA GLU A 118 5.96 7.24 -6.73
C GLU A 118 4.82 6.99 -7.72
N THR A 119 5.10 7.24 -9.00
CA THR A 119 4.10 7.15 -10.06
C THR A 119 4.52 6.11 -11.09
N LEU A 120 3.55 5.33 -11.53
CA LEU A 120 3.66 4.54 -12.75
C LEU A 120 2.97 5.29 -13.87
N SER A 121 3.67 5.51 -14.96
CA SER A 121 3.22 6.34 -16.07
C SER A 121 3.43 5.66 -17.42
N ASP A 122 2.93 6.32 -18.45
CA ASP A 122 3.18 5.93 -19.84
C ASP A 122 4.70 6.01 -20.15
N PRO A 123 5.32 4.96 -20.72
CA PRO A 123 6.73 4.97 -21.05
C PRO A 123 7.12 5.96 -22.16
N GLU A 124 6.19 6.33 -23.06
CA GLU A 124 6.45 7.29 -24.12
C GLU A 124 6.35 8.75 -23.63
N ASN A 125 5.52 9.00 -22.64
CA ASN A 125 5.34 10.33 -22.05
C ASN A 125 5.22 10.25 -20.52
N PRO A 126 6.33 10.04 -19.80
CA PRO A 126 6.31 9.92 -18.35
C PRO A 126 5.91 11.24 -17.67
N VAL A 127 4.78 11.23 -16.98
CA VAL A 127 4.28 12.39 -16.23
C VAL A 127 4.05 11.97 -14.77
N PRO A 128 4.95 12.36 -13.84
CA PRO A 128 4.80 12.03 -12.44
C PRO A 128 3.64 12.78 -11.79
N LEU A 129 2.95 12.12 -10.88
CA LEU A 129 1.98 12.74 -9.99
C LEU A 129 2.70 13.43 -8.81
N PRO A 130 2.03 14.36 -8.10
CA PRO A 130 2.60 14.98 -6.91
C PRO A 130 3.01 13.95 -5.88
N LEU A 131 4.23 14.09 -5.33
CA LEU A 131 4.74 13.18 -4.32
C LEU A 131 3.90 13.23 -3.03
N ILE A 132 3.68 12.06 -2.43
CA ILE A 132 3.11 11.98 -1.08
C ILE A 132 4.24 12.25 -0.09
N HIS A 133 4.11 13.34 0.67
CA HIS A 133 5.03 13.63 1.77
C HIS A 133 4.66 12.78 2.99
N VAL A 134 5.63 12.03 3.49
CA VAL A 134 5.54 11.32 4.75
C VAL A 134 6.45 12.04 5.73
N ASP A 135 5.90 12.47 6.86
CA ASP A 135 6.66 13.14 7.91
C ASP A 135 7.78 12.25 8.45
N GLU A 136 8.90 12.86 8.78
CA GLU A 136 10.01 12.11 9.36
C GLU A 136 9.70 11.63 10.78
N PRO A 137 10.31 10.49 11.21
CA PRO A 137 10.17 9.99 12.57
C PRO A 137 10.63 11.03 13.59
N SER A 138 9.85 11.21 14.66
CA SER A 138 10.13 12.18 15.73
C SER A 138 10.63 11.53 17.02
N MET A 139 10.53 10.21 17.13
CA MET A 139 10.99 9.44 18.30
C MET A 139 11.85 8.26 17.87
N SER A 140 12.81 7.89 18.73
CA SER A 140 13.58 6.67 18.54
C SER A 140 13.66 5.86 19.83
N MET A 141 13.79 4.54 19.67
CA MET A 141 14.10 3.63 20.77
C MET A 141 15.01 2.51 20.30
N THR A 142 15.81 1.99 21.20
CA THR A 142 16.65 0.83 20.91
C THR A 142 15.89 -0.45 21.27
N ILE A 143 15.79 -1.36 20.31
CA ILE A 143 15.18 -2.68 20.49
C ILE A 143 16.29 -3.73 20.33
N GLY A 144 16.36 -4.65 21.27
CA GLY A 144 17.37 -5.72 21.26
C GLY A 144 16.82 -7.02 21.84
N ILE A 145 17.64 -8.06 21.80
CA ILE A 145 17.28 -9.34 22.40
C ILE A 145 17.20 -9.24 23.93
N ASN A 146 16.33 -10.06 24.53
CA ASN A 146 16.23 -10.15 25.96
C ASN A 146 17.41 -11.00 26.53
N THR A 147 18.34 -10.33 27.22
CA THR A 147 19.52 -10.96 27.84
C THR A 147 19.31 -11.24 29.34
N SER A 148 18.11 -11.04 29.88
CA SER A 148 17.83 -11.30 31.29
C SER A 148 17.83 -12.78 31.63
N PRO A 149 18.06 -13.16 32.93
CA PRO A 149 17.94 -14.56 33.38
C PRO A 149 16.55 -15.17 33.18
N LEU A 150 15.54 -14.34 32.89
CA LEU A 150 14.15 -14.76 32.61
C LEU A 150 13.87 -14.96 31.11
N SER A 151 14.89 -14.79 30.27
CA SER A 151 14.77 -15.01 28.83
C SER A 151 14.32 -16.44 28.55
N GLY A 152 13.35 -16.61 27.66
CA GLY A 152 12.82 -17.92 27.29
C GLY A 152 11.69 -18.47 28.17
N ARG A 153 11.31 -17.78 29.25
CA ARG A 153 10.14 -18.19 30.05
C ARG A 153 8.79 -17.90 29.37
N SER A 154 8.78 -16.89 28.53
CA SER A 154 7.60 -16.49 27.73
C SER A 154 8.07 -16.19 26.32
N GLY A 155 7.60 -16.98 25.34
CA GLY A 155 7.94 -16.81 23.92
C GLY A 155 9.24 -17.53 23.53
N ASP A 156 9.37 -17.77 22.25
CA ASP A 156 10.44 -18.53 21.58
C ASP A 156 11.26 -17.73 20.57
N LYS A 157 10.90 -16.47 20.32
CA LYS A 157 11.54 -15.57 19.33
C LYS A 157 12.70 -14.79 19.96
N LEU A 158 13.74 -15.50 20.41
CA LEU A 158 14.77 -14.94 21.28
C LEU A 158 16.07 -14.54 20.57
N THR A 159 16.21 -14.82 19.28
CA THR A 159 17.46 -14.57 18.56
C THR A 159 17.46 -13.26 17.81
N ALA A 160 18.64 -12.62 17.73
CA ALA A 160 18.83 -11.39 16.95
C ALA A 160 18.35 -11.54 15.50
N ARG A 161 18.60 -12.67 14.87
CA ARG A 161 18.14 -12.98 13.51
C ARG A 161 16.61 -12.92 13.37
N LEU A 162 15.87 -13.50 14.32
CA LEU A 162 14.40 -13.51 14.28
C LEU A 162 13.84 -12.11 14.54
N LEU A 163 14.45 -11.36 15.43
CA LEU A 163 14.07 -9.98 15.70
C LEU A 163 14.33 -9.11 14.46
N LYS A 164 15.51 -9.20 13.85
CA LYS A 164 15.82 -8.46 12.62
C LYS A 164 14.86 -8.81 11.48
N ALA A 165 14.61 -10.08 11.25
CA ALA A 165 13.68 -10.52 10.21
C ALA A 165 12.27 -9.96 10.43
N ARG A 166 11.80 -9.84 11.69
CA ARG A 166 10.50 -9.22 11.98
C ARG A 166 10.50 -7.72 11.74
N LEU A 167 11.59 -7.02 12.09
CA LEU A 167 11.75 -5.59 11.80
C LEU A 167 11.81 -5.33 10.29
N ASP A 168 12.57 -6.13 9.54
CA ASP A 168 12.65 -6.02 8.08
C ASP A 168 11.30 -6.26 7.40
N GLN A 169 10.52 -7.22 7.91
CA GLN A 169 9.15 -7.45 7.43
C GLN A 169 8.23 -6.25 7.67
N GLU A 170 8.36 -5.60 8.81
CA GLU A 170 7.57 -4.40 9.13
C GLU A 170 7.91 -3.23 8.20
N LEU A 171 9.19 -3.06 7.85
CA LEU A 171 9.65 -1.99 6.96
C LEU A 171 9.08 -2.08 5.54
N VAL A 172 8.58 -3.23 5.11
CA VAL A 172 8.01 -3.37 3.76
C VAL A 172 6.71 -2.56 3.62
N GLY A 173 5.84 -2.61 4.62
CA GLY A 173 4.53 -1.95 4.57
C GLY A 173 4.42 -0.67 5.39
N ASN A 174 5.31 -0.48 6.37
CA ASN A 174 5.23 0.64 7.31
C ASN A 174 6.29 1.70 7.00
N VAL A 175 5.89 2.73 6.26
CA VAL A 175 6.75 3.84 5.86
C VAL A 175 7.04 4.85 6.98
N SER A 176 6.32 4.74 8.10
CA SER A 176 6.49 5.64 9.24
C SER A 176 7.61 5.18 10.19
N ILE A 177 8.18 4.00 9.95
CA ILE A 177 9.25 3.42 10.75
C ILE A 177 10.55 3.40 9.95
N LYS A 178 11.67 3.74 10.61
CA LYS A 178 13.03 3.50 10.12
C LYS A 178 13.75 2.60 11.11
N VAL A 179 14.57 1.69 10.62
CA VAL A 179 15.42 0.81 11.45
C VAL A 179 16.86 1.04 11.05
N ALA A 180 17.66 1.45 12.00
CA ALA A 180 19.10 1.65 11.82
C ALA A 180 19.89 0.63 12.67
N ASP A 181 21.03 0.20 12.14
CA ASP A 181 21.96 -0.62 12.89
C ASP A 181 22.61 0.22 14.00
N THR A 182 22.95 -0.41 15.12
CA THR A 182 23.68 0.21 16.22
C THR A 182 25.10 -0.37 16.29
N ASP A 183 25.94 0.15 17.20
CA ASP A 183 27.27 -0.40 17.48
C ASP A 183 27.23 -1.85 17.99
N ARG A 184 26.05 -2.33 18.38
CA ARG A 184 25.83 -3.68 18.87
C ARG A 184 25.05 -4.52 17.83
N PRO A 185 25.56 -5.70 17.45
CA PRO A 185 24.95 -6.55 16.42
C PRO A 185 23.62 -7.21 16.85
N ASP A 186 23.24 -7.10 18.12
CA ASP A 186 22.05 -7.68 18.74
C ASP A 186 20.97 -6.62 19.06
N MET A 187 21.18 -5.37 18.63
CA MET A 187 20.30 -4.23 18.90
C MET A 187 20.12 -3.36 17.67
N TRP A 188 18.95 -2.77 17.52
CA TRP A 188 18.60 -1.85 16.44
C TRP A 188 17.93 -0.60 17.00
N GLU A 189 18.23 0.53 16.40
CA GLU A 189 17.49 1.76 16.65
C GLU A 189 16.25 1.79 15.76
N VAL A 190 15.08 1.78 16.36
CA VAL A 190 13.79 1.89 15.69
C VAL A 190 13.28 3.30 15.90
N GLN A 191 13.12 4.02 14.79
CA GLN A 191 12.61 5.37 14.75
C GLN A 191 11.18 5.36 14.23
N GLY A 192 10.30 6.13 14.84
CA GLY A 192 8.88 6.16 14.51
C GLY A 192 8.21 7.46 14.96
N ARG A 193 6.92 7.50 14.74
CA ARG A 193 6.05 8.63 15.11
C ARG A 193 4.95 8.18 16.04
#